data_238fb096f0e011ac9dba94ecadfc43e6
#
_entry.id   238fb096f0e011ac9dba94ecadfc43e6
#
_cell.length_a   1.000
_cell.length_b   1.000
_cell.length_c   1.000
_cell.angle_alpha   90.00
_cell.angle_beta   90.00
_cell.angle_gamma   90.00
#
_symmetry.space_group_name_H-M   'P 1'
#
loop_
_entity.id
_entity.type
_entity.pdbx_description
1 polymer ?
#
loop_
_entity_poly.entity_id
_entity_poly.type
_entity_poly.pdbx_seq_one_letter_code
_entity_poly.pdbx_strand_id
1 'polypeptide(L)' 'MMTQETLIERLMAENEEFRSLRSEHQGYEQELQALTGTPALSADQHWRMSELKKLKLMAKDRMEAIIRSTRSGVTA' A
#
# COMPACT_ATOMS: atom_id res chain seq x y z
N MET A 1 23.82 6.66 7.67
CA MET A 1 22.92 5.51 7.65
C MET A 1 21.58 5.91 7.04
N MET A 2 21.10 5.12 6.10
CA MET A 2 19.84 5.43 5.42
C MET A 2 18.64 5.02 6.28
N THR A 3 17.74 5.97 6.57
CA THR A 3 16.52 5.66 7.30
C THR A 3 15.49 5.01 6.37
N GLN A 4 14.47 4.40 6.94
CA GLN A 4 13.40 3.80 6.14
C GLN A 4 12.66 4.88 5.34
N GLU A 5 12.47 6.06 5.91
CA GLU A 5 11.82 7.17 5.22
C GLU A 5 12.62 7.62 4.00
N THR A 6 13.94 7.72 4.12
CA THR A 6 14.82 8.07 3.00
C THR A 6 14.76 7.00 1.92
N LEU A 7 14.71 5.73 2.31
CA LEU A 7 14.60 4.62 1.37
C LEU A 7 13.29 4.67 0.61
N ILE A 8 12.18 4.95 1.30
CA ILE A 8 10.88 5.09 0.67
C ILE A 8 10.87 6.25 -0.32
N GLU A 9 11.42 7.39 0.05
CA GLU A 9 11.53 8.54 -0.86
C GLU A 9 12.32 8.19 -2.12
N ARG A 10 13.40 7.47 -1.95
CA ARG A 10 14.24 7.04 -3.06
C ARG A 10 13.48 6.07 -3.97
N LEU A 11 12.77 5.11 -3.39
CA LEU A 11 11.95 4.18 -4.15
C LEU A 11 10.83 4.89 -4.90
N MET A 12 10.23 5.92 -4.28
CA MET A 12 9.22 6.73 -4.96
C MET A 12 9.79 7.47 -6.17
N ALA A 13 11.05 7.84 -6.11
CA ALA A 13 11.70 8.54 -7.21
C ALA A 13 12.18 7.60 -8.31
N GLU A 14 12.66 6.41 -7.95
CA GLU A 14 13.40 5.53 -8.85
C GLU A 14 12.67 4.24 -9.24
N ASN A 15 11.69 3.80 -8.45
CA ASN A 15 11.01 2.52 -8.67
C ASN A 15 9.57 2.74 -9.08
N GLU A 16 9.26 2.50 -10.35
CA GLU A 16 7.93 2.70 -10.90
C GLU A 16 6.91 1.75 -10.27
N GLU A 17 7.29 0.50 -10.04
CA GLU A 17 6.40 -0.47 -9.40
C GLU A 17 6.02 -0.03 -7.99
N PHE A 18 6.99 0.46 -7.23
CA PHE A 18 6.75 0.94 -5.89
C PHE A 18 5.78 2.13 -5.88
N ARG A 19 5.95 3.07 -6.81
CA ARG A 19 5.04 4.21 -6.94
C ARG A 19 3.61 3.77 -7.25
N SER A 20 3.46 2.81 -8.16
CA SER A 20 2.15 2.28 -8.51
C SER A 20 1.48 1.61 -7.33
N LEU A 21 2.24 0.81 -6.58
CA LEU A 21 1.72 0.11 -5.40
C LEU A 21 1.30 1.10 -4.32
N ARG A 22 2.07 2.14 -4.13
CA ARG A 22 1.72 3.17 -3.14
C ARG A 22 0.46 3.91 -3.52
N SER A 23 0.33 4.24 -4.81
CA SER A 23 -0.87 4.89 -5.32
C SER A 23 -2.10 4.00 -5.14
N GLU A 24 -1.99 2.72 -5.46
CA GLU A 24 -3.06 1.76 -5.27
C GLU A 24 -3.45 1.63 -3.79
N HIS A 25 -2.44 1.52 -2.93
CA HIS A 25 -2.66 1.43 -1.49
C HIS A 25 -3.43 2.64 -0.96
N GLN A 26 -3.05 3.84 -1.39
CA GLN A 26 -3.74 5.06 -0.99
C GLN A 26 -5.17 5.09 -1.51
N GLY A 27 -5.39 4.63 -2.74
CA GLY A 27 -6.74 4.55 -3.31
C GLY A 27 -7.64 3.61 -2.54
N TYR A 28 -7.14 2.43 -2.17
CA TYR A 28 -7.89 1.48 -1.36
C TYR A 28 -8.23 2.05 0.00
N GLU A 29 -7.27 2.75 0.61
CA GLU A 29 -7.47 3.35 1.93
C GLU A 29 -8.53 4.44 1.90
N GLN A 30 -8.52 5.30 0.87
CA GLN A 30 -9.52 6.35 0.71
C GLN A 30 -10.92 5.75 0.54
N GLU A 31 -11.04 4.70 -0.26
CA GLU A 31 -12.33 4.04 -0.45
C GLU A 31 -12.80 3.37 0.83
N LEU A 32 -11.89 2.73 1.57
CA LEU A 32 -12.20 2.15 2.88
C LEU A 32 -12.70 3.19 3.87
N GLN A 33 -12.06 4.35 3.91
CA GLN A 33 -12.47 5.43 4.81
C GLN A 33 -13.87 5.92 4.47
N ALA A 34 -14.17 6.05 3.17
CA ALA A 34 -15.51 6.46 2.74
C ALA A 34 -16.57 5.44 3.17
N LEU A 35 -16.29 4.16 3.04
CA LEU A 35 -17.21 3.10 3.46
C LEU A 35 -17.35 3.05 4.97
N THR A 36 -16.24 3.21 5.70
CA THR A 36 -16.26 3.22 7.17
C THR A 36 -17.09 4.35 7.71
N GLY A 37 -17.13 5.50 7.03
CA GLY A 37 -17.94 6.63 7.43
C GLY A 37 -19.43 6.50 7.10
N THR A 38 -19.83 5.46 6.39
CA THR A 38 -21.23 5.24 6.01
C THR A 38 -22.00 4.60 7.16
N PRO A 39 -23.12 5.20 7.62
CA PRO A 39 -23.85 4.70 8.80
C PRO A 39 -24.47 3.31 8.62
N ALA A 40 -24.88 2.97 7.41
CA ALA A 40 -25.50 1.68 7.14
C ALA A 40 -24.98 1.17 5.81
N LEU A 41 -24.19 0.09 5.85
CA LEU A 41 -23.62 -0.52 4.65
C LEU A 41 -24.56 -1.58 4.09
N SER A 42 -24.74 -1.58 2.76
CA SER A 42 -25.42 -2.67 2.07
C SER A 42 -24.53 -3.93 2.08
N ALA A 43 -25.10 -5.07 1.70
CA ALA A 43 -24.33 -6.32 1.58
C ALA A 43 -23.18 -6.16 0.59
N ASP A 44 -23.43 -5.49 -0.54
CA ASP A 44 -22.40 -5.27 -1.55
C ASP A 44 -21.28 -4.38 -1.01
N GLN A 45 -21.62 -3.38 -0.22
CA GLN A 45 -20.63 -2.49 0.39
C GLN A 45 -19.78 -3.22 1.44
N HIS A 46 -20.39 -4.11 2.23
CA HIS A 46 -19.64 -4.95 3.16
C HIS A 46 -18.66 -5.85 2.42
N TRP A 47 -19.11 -6.46 1.32
CA TRP A 47 -18.25 -7.30 0.50
C TRP A 47 -17.09 -6.50 -0.09
N ARG A 48 -17.39 -5.31 -0.60
CA ARG A 48 -16.37 -4.41 -1.15
C ARG A 48 -15.34 -4.00 -0.09
N MET A 49 -15.81 -3.73 1.12
CA MET A 49 -14.92 -3.39 2.22
C MET A 49 -13.93 -4.53 2.53
N SER A 50 -14.42 -5.76 2.56
CA SER A 50 -13.56 -6.94 2.78
C SER A 50 -12.55 -7.09 1.64
N GLU A 51 -12.98 -6.89 0.41
CA GLU A 51 -12.10 -6.94 -0.76
C GLU A 51 -11.01 -5.88 -0.69
N LEU A 52 -11.39 -4.65 -0.32
CA LEU A 52 -10.44 -3.54 -0.20
C LEU A 52 -9.38 -3.81 0.86
N LYS A 53 -9.79 -4.37 2.00
CA LYS A 53 -8.84 -4.74 3.05
C LYS A 53 -7.82 -5.75 2.54
N LYS A 54 -8.28 -6.73 1.78
CA LYS A 54 -7.41 -7.74 1.19
C LYS A 54 -6.45 -7.14 0.17
N LEU A 55 -6.96 -6.30 -0.73
CA LEU A 55 -6.14 -5.62 -1.74
C LEU A 55 -5.11 -4.69 -1.10
N LYS A 56 -5.52 -3.97 -0.07
CA LYS A 56 -4.63 -3.08 0.68
C LYS A 56 -3.49 -3.86 1.31
N LEU A 57 -3.79 -5.00 1.92
CA LEU A 57 -2.77 -5.85 2.53
C LEU A 57 -1.82 -6.41 1.49
N MET A 58 -2.33 -6.85 0.35
CA MET A 58 -1.49 -7.36 -0.74
C MET A 58 -0.53 -6.28 -1.25
N ALA A 59 -1.03 -5.07 -1.46
CA ALA A 59 -0.19 -3.96 -1.91
C ALA A 59 0.89 -3.63 -0.87
N LYS A 60 0.52 -3.60 0.39
CA LYS A 60 1.46 -3.35 1.49
C LYS A 60 2.54 -4.41 1.56
N ASP A 61 2.16 -5.68 1.47
CA ASP A 61 3.11 -6.79 1.52
C ASP A 61 4.11 -6.70 0.37
N ARG A 62 3.63 -6.35 -0.82
CA ARG A 62 4.51 -6.19 -1.98
C ARG A 62 5.47 -5.03 -1.80
N MET A 63 4.99 -3.89 -1.27
CA MET A 63 5.85 -2.74 -0.98
C MET A 63 6.94 -3.11 0.03
N GLU A 64 6.57 -3.84 1.08
CA GLU A 64 7.53 -4.28 2.09
C GLU A 64 8.57 -5.23 1.50
N ALA A 65 8.16 -6.09 0.57
CA ALA A 65 9.08 -6.99 -0.12
C ALA A 65 10.09 -6.19 -0.95
N ILE A 66 9.65 -5.14 -1.62
CA ILE A 66 10.52 -4.26 -2.40
C ILE A 66 11.51 -3.54 -1.48
N ILE A 67 11.04 -3.04 -0.35
CA ILE A 67 11.89 -2.36 0.62
C ILE A 67 12.97 -3.31 1.14
N ARG A 68 12.59 -4.51 1.50
CA ARG A 68 13.53 -5.53 1.99
C ARG A 68 14.57 -5.90 0.93
N SER A 69 14.11 -6.10 -0.29
CA SER A 69 14.99 -6.45 -1.40
C SER A 69 16.00 -5.34 -1.69
N THR A 70 15.54 -4.09 -1.68
CA THR A 70 16.41 -2.93 -1.90
C THR A 70 17.43 -2.79 -0.78
N ARG A 71 16.99 -3.00 0.47
CA ARG A 71 17.86 -2.92 1.63
C ARG A 71 18.94 -4.01 1.59
N SER A 72 18.57 -5.22 1.21
CA SER A 72 19.50 -6.33 1.07
C SER A 72 20.51 -6.08 -0.07
N GLY A 73 20.05 -5.49 -1.16
CA GLY A 73 20.91 -5.16 -2.30
C GLY A 73 21.97 -4.13 -1.96
N VAL A 74 21.66 -3.22 -1.04
CA VAL A 74 22.61 -2.19 -0.61
C VAL A 74 23.76 -2.78 0.20
N THR A 75 23.50 -3.85 0.92
CA THR A 75 24.52 -4.48 1.78
C THR A 75 25.37 -5.52 1.06
N ALA A 76 25.03 -5.87 -0.15
CA ALA A 76 25.78 -6.85 -0.95
C ALA A 76 27.05 -6.25 -1.61
#